data_c92ef80607e89c2b500bbb4db99453a1
#
_entry.id   c92ef80607e89c2b500bbb4db99453a1
#
_cell.length_a   1.000
_cell.length_b   1.000
_cell.length_c   1.000
_cell.angle_alpha   90.00
_cell.angle_beta   90.00
_cell.angle_gamma   90.00
#
_symmetry.space_group_name_H-M   'P 1'
#
loop_
_entity.id
_entity.type
_entity.pdbx_description
1 polymer ?
#
loop_
_entity_poly.entity_id
_entity_poly.type
_entity_poly.pdbx_seq_one_letter_code
_entity_poly.pdbx_strand_id
1 'polypeptide(L)'
;MDSDLSQQKPSEDAHEERSLSSVKGKEMGDKIMGWVLALMVAILALFIGFSFKSRYPIFSSSPSHQQKLFEVDELALYNGTDKGLAILLGILGSVFDVTKGKSHYGVGGGYNHFAGRDASRAFVSGNFTGEGLTDSLRGLSNAEIKSVVEWRSFYQKTYTLVGKLVGLYYDDHGNPTKHLKGVEAKAARGAQLLKKQKEEDDKLPSCNSRWSQGEGGEVWCDNGFPRLVQRPLEIALTGKMSKRCACFREDQLGEPGLEVYDGCDYQAKTCRV
;
A
#
# COMPACT_ATOMS: atom_id res chain seq x y z
N MET A 1 41.86 -34.79 -47.37
CA MET A 1 43.23 -35.21 -47.12
C MET A 1 43.28 -35.40 -45.61
N ASP A 2 42.86 -36.52 -45.23
CA ASP A 2 43.62 -37.76 -44.89
C ASP A 2 44.19 -37.65 -43.52
N SER A 3 43.61 -38.37 -42.68
CA SER A 3 43.93 -39.74 -42.12
C SER A 3 44.91 -39.61 -40.94
N ASP A 4 44.94 -40.35 -39.88
CA ASP A 4 44.48 -41.70 -39.65
C ASP A 4 44.59 -42.05 -38.17
N LEU A 5 43.78 -43.02 -37.78
CA LEU A 5 43.80 -43.86 -36.60
C LEU A 5 45.18 -44.30 -36.08
N SER A 6 45.29 -44.48 -34.74
CA SER A 6 45.59 -45.83 -34.26
C SER A 6 45.35 -45.99 -32.75
N GLN A 7 44.66 -47.04 -32.45
CA GLN A 7 44.43 -47.66 -31.12
C GLN A 7 45.72 -48.27 -30.58
N GLN A 8 45.82 -48.24 -29.24
CA GLN A 8 46.48 -49.37 -28.55
C GLN A 8 45.97 -49.58 -27.12
N LYS A 9 45.54 -50.80 -26.84
CA LYS A 9 44.99 -51.40 -25.63
C LYS A 9 46.09 -52.11 -24.85
N PRO A 10 45.83 -52.70 -23.68
CA PRO A 10 46.30 -52.34 -22.35
C PRO A 10 47.24 -53.38 -21.75
N SER A 11 47.81 -53.12 -20.56
CA SER A 11 48.31 -54.12 -19.71
C SER A 11 47.70 -53.99 -18.31
N GLU A 12 47.04 -55.09 -17.92
CA GLU A 12 46.70 -55.47 -16.56
C GLU A 12 47.99 -55.66 -15.77
N ASP A 13 48.11 -54.96 -14.64
CA ASP A 13 48.81 -55.42 -13.42
C ASP A 13 48.93 -54.23 -12.47
N ALA A 14 47.90 -54.00 -11.66
CA ALA A 14 47.94 -53.12 -10.47
C ALA A 14 46.71 -53.35 -9.58
N HIS A 15 46.45 -54.57 -9.20
CA HIS A 15 45.39 -54.89 -8.24
C HIS A 15 46.00 -55.51 -7.02
N GLU A 16 46.67 -54.74 -6.14
CA GLU A 16 46.88 -55.21 -4.74
C GLU A 16 47.28 -54.09 -3.74
N GLU A 17 47.55 -52.86 -4.12
CA GLU A 17 47.92 -51.84 -3.12
C GLU A 17 46.88 -50.82 -2.83
N ARG A 18 45.63 -50.98 -3.31
CA ARG A 18 44.52 -49.96 -3.14
C ARG A 18 43.60 -50.22 -1.98
N SER A 19 43.73 -51.23 -1.19
CA SER A 19 42.73 -51.57 -0.17
C SER A 19 43.02 -51.03 1.24
N LEU A 20 44.25 -50.63 1.55
CA LEU A 20 44.56 -50.08 2.89
C LEU A 20 44.60 -48.57 3.02
N SER A 21 44.67 -47.83 1.91
CA SER A 21 44.61 -46.35 1.97
C SER A 21 43.19 -45.78 1.95
N SER A 22 42.20 -46.57 1.49
CA SER A 22 40.80 -46.16 1.37
C SER A 22 40.05 -46.09 2.71
N VAL A 23 40.40 -46.91 3.70
CA VAL A 23 39.69 -46.98 4.99
C VAL A 23 40.11 -45.84 5.91
N LYS A 24 41.38 -45.42 5.90
CA LYS A 24 41.87 -44.31 6.73
C LYS A 24 41.43 -42.92 6.21
N GLY A 25 41.24 -42.77 4.91
CA GLY A 25 40.77 -41.55 4.29
C GLY A 25 39.27 -41.29 4.57
N LYS A 26 38.48 -42.36 4.66
CA LYS A 26 37.02 -42.25 4.88
C LYS A 26 36.68 -41.82 6.32
N GLU A 27 37.41 -42.40 7.32
CA GLU A 27 37.19 -42.02 8.74
C GLU A 27 37.64 -40.60 9.07
N MET A 28 38.66 -40.09 8.38
CA MET A 28 39.13 -38.71 8.53
C MET A 28 38.19 -37.70 7.79
N GLY A 29 37.64 -38.13 6.64
CA GLY A 29 36.66 -37.35 5.90
C GLY A 29 35.33 -37.16 6.68
N ASP A 30 34.83 -38.21 7.32
CA ASP A 30 33.61 -38.18 8.11
C ASP A 30 33.74 -37.32 9.37
N LYS A 31 34.90 -37.32 10.02
CA LYS A 31 35.20 -36.44 11.16
C LYS A 31 35.33 -34.99 10.73
N ILE A 32 35.98 -34.68 9.62
CA ILE A 32 36.10 -33.32 9.06
C ILE A 32 34.74 -32.83 8.61
N MET A 33 33.93 -33.66 7.96
CA MET A 33 32.56 -33.30 7.55
C MET A 33 31.65 -32.99 8.75
N GLY A 34 31.78 -33.78 9.85
CA GLY A 34 31.06 -33.50 11.10
C GLY A 34 31.44 -32.15 11.74
N TRP A 35 32.75 -31.80 11.73
CA TRP A 35 33.22 -30.52 12.24
C TRP A 35 32.78 -29.33 11.36
N VAL A 36 32.76 -29.48 10.03
CA VAL A 36 32.27 -28.46 9.08
C VAL A 36 30.78 -28.26 9.26
N LEU A 37 29.99 -29.32 9.42
CA LEU A 37 28.56 -29.23 9.68
C LEU A 37 28.25 -28.51 11.03
N ALA A 38 28.99 -28.86 12.07
CA ALA A 38 28.87 -28.23 13.39
C ALA A 38 29.22 -26.72 13.35
N LEU A 39 30.27 -26.35 12.60
CA LEU A 39 30.64 -24.95 12.37
C LEU A 39 29.59 -24.20 11.56
N MET A 40 29.02 -24.80 10.52
CA MET A 40 27.94 -24.19 9.72
C MET A 40 26.69 -23.97 10.57
N VAL A 41 26.32 -24.93 11.43
CA VAL A 41 25.17 -24.79 12.34
C VAL A 41 25.44 -23.69 13.38
N ALA A 42 26.65 -23.60 13.92
CA ALA A 42 27.05 -22.56 14.86
C ALA A 42 27.04 -21.17 14.20
N ILE A 43 27.54 -21.06 12.97
CA ILE A 43 27.48 -19.80 12.17
C ILE A 43 26.05 -19.45 11.84
N LEU A 44 25.22 -20.41 11.46
CA LEU A 44 23.78 -20.18 11.20
C LEU A 44 23.03 -19.71 12.47
N ALA A 45 23.33 -20.33 13.62
CA ALA A 45 22.78 -19.92 14.90
C ALA A 45 23.21 -18.51 15.32
N LEU A 46 24.48 -18.14 15.06
CA LEU A 46 25.00 -16.79 15.28
C LEU A 46 24.37 -15.79 14.31
N PHE A 47 24.17 -16.17 13.03
CA PHE A 47 23.47 -15.31 12.05
C PHE A 47 21.99 -15.12 12.41
N ILE A 48 21.30 -16.17 12.84
CA ILE A 48 19.91 -16.09 13.32
C ILE A 48 19.85 -15.24 14.59
N GLY A 49 20.74 -15.45 15.55
CA GLY A 49 20.83 -14.64 16.77
C GLY A 49 21.14 -13.17 16.50
N PHE A 50 22.04 -12.90 15.56
CA PHE A 50 22.39 -11.54 15.14
C PHE A 50 21.25 -10.89 14.35
N SER A 51 20.58 -11.64 13.46
CA SER A 51 19.40 -11.15 12.70
C SER A 51 18.19 -10.92 13.61
N PHE A 52 18.01 -11.73 14.67
CA PHE A 52 16.97 -11.51 15.66
C PHE A 52 17.25 -10.29 16.53
N LYS A 53 18.54 -10.08 16.92
CA LYS A 53 18.94 -8.92 17.72
C LYS A 53 18.88 -7.61 16.92
N SER A 54 19.02 -7.68 15.60
CA SER A 54 18.93 -6.50 14.71
C SER A 54 17.51 -6.18 14.26
N ARG A 55 16.53 -7.08 14.46
CA ARG A 55 15.13 -6.89 14.04
C ARG A 55 14.21 -6.35 15.13
N TYR A 56 14.65 -6.32 16.37
CA TYR A 56 14.00 -5.57 17.43
C TYR A 56 14.92 -4.41 17.80
N PRO A 57 14.73 -3.21 17.24
CA PRO A 57 15.25 -2.05 17.91
C PRO A 57 14.63 -2.14 19.32
N ILE A 58 15.47 -2.39 20.33
CA ILE A 58 15.11 -2.05 21.71
C ILE A 58 14.69 -0.61 21.57
N PHE A 59 13.39 -0.38 21.67
CA PHE A 59 12.83 0.95 21.78
C PHE A 59 13.45 1.53 23.03
N SER A 60 14.64 2.11 22.84
CA SER A 60 15.26 2.98 23.80
C SER A 60 14.21 4.04 24.02
N SER A 61 13.56 4.00 25.18
CA SER A 61 12.71 5.06 25.65
C SER A 61 13.60 6.30 25.74
N SER A 62 13.73 6.99 24.60
CA SER A 62 14.05 8.41 24.61
C SER A 62 13.12 9.04 25.62
N PRO A 63 13.57 10.02 26.44
CA PRO A 63 12.70 10.69 27.39
C PRO A 63 11.44 11.05 26.62
N SER A 64 10.30 10.57 27.06
CA SER A 64 9.03 10.76 26.42
C SER A 64 8.87 12.26 26.22
N HIS A 65 9.12 12.74 24.99
CA HIS A 65 8.56 14.00 24.57
C HIS A 65 7.07 13.78 24.68
N GLN A 66 6.52 14.12 25.84
CA GLN A 66 5.10 14.09 26.08
C GLN A 66 4.50 14.99 25.00
N GLN A 67 3.90 14.37 23.97
CA GLN A 67 3.34 15.11 22.86
C GLN A 67 2.32 16.08 23.42
N LYS A 68 2.41 17.33 23.02
CA LYS A 68 1.49 18.37 23.48
C LYS A 68 0.05 17.94 23.19
N LEU A 69 -0.82 18.09 24.16
CA LEU A 69 -2.25 17.95 24.00
C LEU A 69 -2.84 19.35 23.74
N PHE A 70 -3.64 19.44 22.70
CA PHE A 70 -4.34 20.65 22.29
C PHE A 70 -5.82 20.50 22.59
N GLU A 71 -6.42 21.54 23.12
CA GLU A 71 -7.87 21.73 23.10
C GLU A 71 -8.29 22.40 21.78
N VAL A 72 -9.57 22.25 21.41
CA VAL A 72 -10.10 22.80 20.15
C VAL A 72 -9.88 24.30 20.04
N ASP A 73 -10.18 25.03 21.13
CA ASP A 73 -10.03 26.49 21.19
C ASP A 73 -8.56 26.92 21.14
N GLU A 74 -7.67 26.14 21.72
CA GLU A 74 -6.23 26.38 21.62
C GLU A 74 -5.74 26.18 20.19
N LEU A 75 -6.10 25.08 19.55
CA LEU A 75 -5.70 24.81 18.17
C LEU A 75 -6.19 25.93 17.23
N ALA A 76 -7.38 26.49 17.47
CA ALA A 76 -7.97 27.54 16.66
C ALA A 76 -7.14 28.82 16.60
N LEU A 77 -6.24 29.06 17.58
CA LEU A 77 -5.32 30.22 17.57
C LEU A 77 -4.24 30.10 16.49
N TYR A 78 -3.91 28.87 16.07
CA TYR A 78 -2.84 28.57 15.12
C TYR A 78 -3.32 28.56 13.65
N ASN A 79 -4.23 29.47 13.29
CA ASN A 79 -4.89 29.56 11.99
C ASN A 79 -4.15 30.42 10.95
N GLY A 80 -2.96 30.95 11.31
CA GLY A 80 -2.12 31.75 10.44
C GLY A 80 -2.46 33.25 10.44
N THR A 81 -3.44 33.73 11.23
CA THR A 81 -3.72 35.18 11.38
C THR A 81 -2.67 35.88 12.22
N ASP A 82 -2.18 35.24 13.28
CA ASP A 82 -1.08 35.74 14.07
C ASP A 82 0.26 35.35 13.44
N LYS A 83 1.06 36.33 13.04
CA LYS A 83 2.38 36.13 12.41
C LYS A 83 3.43 35.59 13.39
N GLY A 84 3.20 35.73 14.70
CA GLY A 84 4.07 35.23 15.76
C GLY A 84 3.85 33.74 16.10
N LEU A 85 2.73 33.17 15.65
CA LEU A 85 2.39 31.76 15.89
C LEU A 85 2.67 30.88 14.67
N ALA A 86 2.92 29.60 14.94
CA ALA A 86 2.95 28.58 13.89
C ALA A 86 1.57 28.42 13.24
N ILE A 87 1.54 27.83 12.05
CA ILE A 87 0.29 27.41 11.41
C ILE A 87 0.13 25.92 11.66
N LEU A 88 -0.91 25.54 12.38
CA LEU A 88 -1.17 24.15 12.73
C LEU A 88 -2.48 23.67 12.10
N LEU A 89 -2.56 22.37 11.82
CA LEU A 89 -3.81 21.71 11.44
C LEU A 89 -3.86 20.28 12.03
N GLY A 90 -5.09 19.79 12.20
CA GLY A 90 -5.36 18.43 12.66
C GLY A 90 -5.82 17.50 11.54
N ILE A 91 -5.40 16.23 11.62
CA ILE A 91 -5.94 15.13 10.82
C ILE A 91 -6.08 13.93 11.74
N LEU A 92 -7.32 13.47 11.94
CA LEU A 92 -7.66 12.38 12.86
C LEU A 92 -7.06 12.62 14.27
N GLY A 93 -7.16 13.86 14.74
CA GLY A 93 -6.63 14.31 16.01
C GLY A 93 -5.11 14.44 16.08
N SER A 94 -4.36 14.09 15.03
CA SER A 94 -2.92 14.33 14.96
C SER A 94 -2.67 15.76 14.49
N VAL A 95 -1.92 16.57 15.28
CA VAL A 95 -1.67 18.00 15.01
C VAL A 95 -0.31 18.19 14.37
N PHE A 96 -0.28 18.82 13.20
CA PHE A 96 0.90 19.04 12.37
C PHE A 96 1.24 20.52 12.24
N ASP A 97 2.52 20.85 12.34
CA ASP A 97 3.04 22.17 12.00
C ASP A 97 3.24 22.28 10.48
N VAL A 98 2.41 23.07 9.84
CA VAL A 98 2.43 23.33 8.40
C VAL A 98 3.00 24.72 8.05
N THR A 99 3.69 25.38 8.98
CA THR A 99 4.23 26.75 8.81
C THR A 99 5.14 26.85 7.59
N LYS A 100 5.90 25.79 7.26
CA LYS A 100 6.73 25.76 6.04
C LYS A 100 5.91 25.84 4.75
N GLY A 101 4.61 25.47 4.81
CA GLY A 101 3.64 25.60 3.72
C GLY A 101 2.78 26.87 3.81
N LYS A 102 3.30 27.95 4.41
CA LYS A 102 2.55 29.20 4.65
C LYS A 102 1.89 29.80 3.41
N SER A 103 2.45 29.62 2.21
CA SER A 103 1.83 30.06 0.95
C SER A 103 0.49 29.36 0.67
N HIS A 104 0.29 28.16 1.22
CA HIS A 104 -0.92 27.36 1.04
C HIS A 104 -1.87 27.47 2.24
N TYR A 105 -1.34 27.41 3.47
CA TYR A 105 -2.13 27.30 4.70
C TYR A 105 -2.30 28.64 5.43
N GLY A 106 -1.48 29.64 5.11
CA GLY A 106 -1.59 30.98 5.69
C GLY A 106 -2.79 31.76 5.13
N VAL A 107 -3.03 32.94 5.69
CA VAL A 107 -4.10 33.82 5.26
C VAL A 107 -3.99 34.13 3.76
N GLY A 108 -5.06 33.91 3.02
CA GLY A 108 -5.12 34.06 1.56
C GLY A 108 -4.64 32.84 0.77
N GLY A 109 -4.07 31.83 1.42
CA GLY A 109 -3.72 30.55 0.78
C GLY A 109 -4.94 29.68 0.51
N GLY A 110 -4.90 28.89 -0.56
CA GLY A 110 -6.01 28.04 -0.99
C GLY A 110 -6.43 26.96 0.01
N TYR A 111 -5.56 26.62 0.96
CA TYR A 111 -5.80 25.62 2.02
C TYR A 111 -5.89 26.24 3.42
N ASN A 112 -6.05 27.56 3.54
CA ASN A 112 -6.15 28.22 4.83
C ASN A 112 -7.34 27.70 5.67
N HIS A 113 -8.40 27.21 5.04
CA HIS A 113 -9.56 26.64 5.71
C HIS A 113 -9.26 25.42 6.59
N PHE A 114 -8.11 24.76 6.41
CA PHE A 114 -7.64 23.66 7.29
C PHE A 114 -6.89 24.19 8.51
N ALA A 115 -6.32 25.39 8.47
CA ALA A 115 -5.50 25.93 9.54
C ALA A 115 -6.33 26.17 10.83
N GLY A 116 -5.75 25.84 11.98
CA GLY A 116 -6.37 26.01 13.28
C GLY A 116 -7.49 25.02 13.62
N ARG A 117 -7.62 23.91 12.90
CA ARG A 117 -8.69 22.92 13.17
C ARG A 117 -8.36 21.53 12.68
N ASP A 118 -9.12 20.53 13.15
CA ASP A 118 -9.21 19.23 12.50
C ASP A 118 -10.41 19.21 11.55
N ALA A 119 -10.13 19.18 10.26
CA ALA A 119 -11.11 19.10 9.20
C ALA A 119 -10.90 17.81 8.38
N SER A 120 -10.72 16.69 9.06
CA SER A 120 -10.43 15.37 8.47
C SER A 120 -11.37 14.99 7.34
N ARG A 121 -12.66 15.32 7.47
CA ARG A 121 -13.67 15.03 6.44
C ARG A 121 -13.39 15.76 5.13
N ALA A 122 -12.94 17.01 5.19
CA ALA A 122 -12.74 17.86 4.01
C ALA A 122 -11.65 17.33 3.06
N PHE A 123 -10.70 16.54 3.56
CA PHE A 123 -9.65 15.91 2.73
C PHE A 123 -10.21 14.96 1.66
N VAL A 124 -11.42 14.44 1.82
CA VAL A 124 -12.04 13.51 0.87
C VAL A 124 -13.37 13.98 0.33
N SER A 125 -14.09 14.84 1.06
CA SER A 125 -15.39 15.36 0.60
C SER A 125 -15.27 16.50 -0.38
N GLY A 126 -14.13 17.23 -0.38
CA GLY A 126 -13.98 18.47 -1.13
C GLY A 126 -14.91 19.61 -0.68
N ASN A 127 -15.64 19.44 0.43
CA ASN A 127 -16.46 20.49 1.01
C ASN A 127 -15.63 21.27 2.04
N PHE A 128 -15.24 22.48 1.67
CA PHE A 128 -14.40 23.38 2.46
C PHE A 128 -15.21 24.47 3.17
N THR A 129 -16.49 24.25 3.38
CA THR A 129 -17.39 25.20 4.05
C THR A 129 -18.15 24.54 5.19
N GLY A 130 -18.51 25.30 6.23
CA GLY A 130 -19.42 24.92 7.30
C GLY A 130 -19.30 23.47 7.75
N GLU A 131 -20.29 22.65 7.44
CA GLU A 131 -20.40 21.24 7.86
C GLU A 131 -19.33 20.33 7.25
N GLY A 132 -18.64 20.74 6.19
CA GLY A 132 -17.54 19.99 5.59
C GLY A 132 -16.26 20.08 6.42
N LEU A 133 -16.06 21.17 7.18
CA LEU A 133 -14.89 21.43 8.00
C LEU A 133 -15.01 20.79 9.40
N THR A 134 -15.19 19.49 9.43
CA THR A 134 -15.35 18.69 10.66
C THR A 134 -14.36 17.53 10.70
N ASP A 135 -14.04 17.09 11.91
CA ASP A 135 -13.27 15.89 12.20
C ASP A 135 -14.10 14.60 12.00
N SER A 136 -15.42 14.68 11.98
CA SER A 136 -16.32 13.53 11.89
C SER A 136 -16.29 12.86 10.51
N LEU A 137 -16.00 11.57 10.49
CA LEU A 137 -16.03 10.71 9.30
C LEU A 137 -17.36 9.94 9.15
N ARG A 138 -18.41 10.36 9.88
CA ARG A 138 -19.71 9.68 9.83
C ARG A 138 -20.28 9.72 8.41
N GLY A 139 -20.72 8.55 7.90
CA GLY A 139 -21.30 8.42 6.56
C GLY A 139 -20.27 8.27 5.43
N LEU A 140 -18.97 8.36 5.70
CA LEU A 140 -17.96 8.05 4.70
C LEU A 140 -17.81 6.54 4.49
N SER A 141 -17.56 6.17 3.24
CA SER A 141 -17.26 4.81 2.81
C SER A 141 -15.89 4.32 3.32
N ASN A 142 -15.64 3.02 3.25
CA ASN A 142 -14.34 2.45 3.64
C ASN A 142 -13.19 2.99 2.78
N ALA A 143 -13.45 3.27 1.50
CA ALA A 143 -12.45 3.84 0.59
C ALA A 143 -12.10 5.28 0.99
N GLU A 144 -13.09 6.13 1.29
CA GLU A 144 -12.86 7.51 1.74
C GLU A 144 -12.15 7.55 3.09
N ILE A 145 -12.56 6.71 4.06
CA ILE A 145 -11.89 6.61 5.37
C ILE A 145 -10.42 6.20 5.19
N LYS A 146 -10.15 5.23 4.31
CA LYS A 146 -8.77 4.84 3.96
C LYS A 146 -7.98 6.04 3.44
N SER A 147 -8.57 6.83 2.55
CA SER A 147 -7.92 8.02 1.99
C SER A 147 -7.59 9.06 3.06
N VAL A 148 -8.47 9.29 4.06
CA VAL A 148 -8.15 10.19 5.18
C VAL A 148 -6.95 9.68 6.00
N VAL A 149 -6.88 8.37 6.27
CA VAL A 149 -5.73 7.77 6.97
C VAL A 149 -4.45 7.90 6.14
N GLU A 150 -4.53 7.79 4.82
CA GLU A 150 -3.39 8.02 3.92
C GLU A 150 -2.94 9.47 3.92
N TRP A 151 -3.88 10.44 3.96
CA TRP A 151 -3.55 11.85 4.15
C TRP A 151 -2.82 12.08 5.47
N ARG A 152 -3.29 11.54 6.59
CA ARG A 152 -2.57 11.61 7.86
C ARG A 152 -1.13 11.05 7.73
N SER A 153 -0.99 9.90 7.07
CA SER A 153 0.32 9.27 6.85
C SER A 153 1.25 10.12 5.96
N PHE A 154 0.70 10.78 4.96
CA PHE A 154 1.43 11.74 4.13
C PHE A 154 1.92 12.94 4.96
N TYR A 155 1.06 13.50 5.82
CA TYR A 155 1.45 14.62 6.69
C TYR A 155 2.51 14.22 7.71
N GLN A 156 2.44 13.01 8.26
CA GLN A 156 3.49 12.48 9.16
C GLN A 156 4.87 12.39 8.50
N LYS A 157 4.92 12.18 7.18
CA LYS A 157 6.18 12.14 6.41
C LYS A 157 6.65 13.52 5.97
N THR A 158 5.72 14.46 5.81
CA THR A 158 5.98 15.75 5.18
C THR A 158 6.14 16.87 6.19
N TYR A 159 5.40 16.82 7.30
CA TYR A 159 5.30 17.88 8.31
C TYR A 159 5.67 17.36 9.70
N THR A 160 5.99 18.29 10.60
CA THR A 160 6.32 17.92 11.99
C THR A 160 5.06 17.65 12.77
N LEU A 161 4.94 16.45 13.36
CA LEU A 161 3.90 16.15 14.34
C LEU A 161 4.22 16.87 15.65
N VAL A 162 3.38 17.81 16.07
CA VAL A 162 3.62 18.65 17.24
C VAL A 162 2.73 18.27 18.43
N GLY A 163 1.68 17.48 18.24
CA GLY A 163 0.82 17.05 19.33
C GLY A 163 -0.42 16.30 18.88
N LYS A 164 -1.38 16.22 19.79
CA LYS A 164 -2.67 15.56 19.61
C LYS A 164 -3.79 16.49 20.03
N LEU A 165 -4.90 16.47 19.32
CA LEU A 165 -6.13 17.18 19.68
C LEU A 165 -6.98 16.28 20.57
N VAL A 166 -7.32 16.76 21.75
CA VAL A 166 -8.23 16.09 22.69
C VAL A 166 -9.64 16.13 22.09
N GLY A 167 -10.35 15.00 22.12
CA GLY A 167 -11.72 14.89 21.62
C GLY A 167 -12.04 13.55 20.97
N LEU A 168 -12.49 13.57 19.73
CA LEU A 168 -13.02 12.37 19.06
C LEU A 168 -11.99 11.25 18.92
N TYR A 169 -10.71 11.58 18.66
CA TYR A 169 -9.67 10.62 18.32
C TYR A 169 -8.68 10.32 19.44
N TYR A 170 -8.45 11.28 20.33
CA TYR A 170 -7.58 11.10 21.51
C TYR A 170 -8.28 11.60 22.76
N ASP A 171 -8.08 10.88 23.87
CA ASP A 171 -8.55 11.27 25.19
C ASP A 171 -7.65 12.37 25.82
N ASP A 172 -8.03 12.84 27.02
CA ASP A 172 -7.32 13.85 27.82
C ASP A 172 -5.92 13.40 28.30
N HIS A 173 -5.59 12.14 28.12
CA HIS A 173 -4.26 11.59 28.38
C HIS A 173 -3.46 11.36 27.08
N GLY A 174 -4.05 11.69 25.92
CA GLY A 174 -3.44 11.49 24.60
C GLY A 174 -3.44 10.03 24.13
N ASN A 175 -4.28 9.17 24.75
CA ASN A 175 -4.45 7.80 24.27
C ASN A 175 -5.46 7.75 23.12
N PRO A 176 -5.27 6.84 22.15
CA PRO A 176 -6.21 6.67 21.05
C PRO A 176 -7.55 6.13 21.58
N THR A 177 -8.63 6.81 21.23
CA THR A 177 -9.99 6.41 21.57
C THR A 177 -10.43 5.16 20.82
N LYS A 178 -11.55 4.56 21.23
CA LYS A 178 -12.21 3.48 20.48
C LYS A 178 -12.62 3.94 19.08
N HIS A 179 -12.92 5.23 18.92
CA HIS A 179 -13.30 5.81 17.62
C HIS A 179 -12.13 5.78 16.64
N LEU A 180 -10.93 6.25 17.04
CA LEU A 180 -9.74 6.20 16.19
C LEU A 180 -9.40 4.76 15.79
N LYS A 181 -9.42 3.82 16.74
CA LYS A 181 -9.18 2.40 16.47
C LYS A 181 -10.19 1.84 15.46
N GLY A 182 -11.46 2.26 15.55
CA GLY A 182 -12.51 1.90 14.59
C GLY A 182 -12.26 2.46 13.20
N VAL A 183 -11.79 3.70 13.09
CA VAL A 183 -11.40 4.35 11.83
C VAL A 183 -10.23 3.60 11.17
N GLU A 184 -9.20 3.27 11.93
CA GLU A 184 -8.04 2.52 11.43
C GLU A 184 -8.41 1.11 10.96
N ALA A 185 -9.30 0.43 11.68
CA ALA A 185 -9.82 -0.88 11.27
C ALA A 185 -10.63 -0.81 9.96
N LYS A 186 -11.47 0.23 9.78
CA LYS A 186 -12.20 0.46 8.52
C LYS A 186 -11.26 0.79 7.36
N ALA A 187 -10.22 1.60 7.59
CA ALA A 187 -9.20 1.90 6.59
C ALA A 187 -8.44 0.63 6.15
N ALA A 188 -8.05 -0.22 7.10
CA ALA A 188 -7.40 -1.49 6.81
C ALA A 188 -8.30 -2.43 5.99
N ARG A 189 -9.60 -2.50 6.33
CA ARG A 189 -10.59 -3.25 5.54
C ARG A 189 -10.70 -2.67 4.12
N GLY A 190 -10.77 -1.35 3.97
CA GLY A 190 -10.80 -0.67 2.67
C GLY A 190 -9.57 -1.03 1.82
N ALA A 191 -8.38 -1.03 2.41
CA ALA A 191 -7.15 -1.43 1.73
C ALA A 191 -7.17 -2.89 1.24
N GLN A 192 -7.70 -3.82 2.07
CA GLN A 192 -7.83 -5.23 1.69
C GLN A 192 -8.83 -5.42 0.54
N LEU A 193 -9.97 -4.71 0.59
CA LEU A 193 -10.98 -4.77 -0.47
C LEU A 193 -10.46 -4.20 -1.79
N LEU A 194 -9.74 -3.07 -1.75
CA LEU A 194 -9.11 -2.49 -2.94
C LEU A 194 -8.08 -3.44 -3.56
N LYS A 195 -7.26 -4.09 -2.73
CA LYS A 195 -6.31 -5.08 -3.21
C LYS A 195 -7.02 -6.24 -3.91
N LYS A 196 -8.05 -6.81 -3.28
CA LYS A 196 -8.85 -7.88 -3.88
C LYS A 196 -9.53 -7.44 -5.18
N GLN A 197 -10.10 -6.22 -5.21
CA GLN A 197 -10.74 -5.69 -6.41
C GLN A 197 -9.72 -5.58 -7.55
N LYS A 198 -8.52 -5.10 -7.26
CA LYS A 198 -7.45 -5.05 -8.27
C LYS A 198 -7.05 -6.45 -8.76
N GLU A 199 -6.92 -7.42 -7.86
CA GLU A 199 -6.61 -8.81 -8.22
C GLU A 199 -7.71 -9.42 -9.13
N GLU A 200 -9.00 -9.08 -8.89
CA GLU A 200 -10.09 -9.49 -9.79
C GLU A 200 -10.03 -8.74 -11.13
N ASP A 201 -9.76 -7.43 -11.09
CA ASP A 201 -9.66 -6.63 -12.31
C ASP A 201 -8.49 -7.10 -13.20
N ASP A 202 -7.35 -7.48 -12.60
CA ASP A 202 -6.15 -7.94 -13.32
C ASP A 202 -6.35 -9.29 -14.04
N LYS A 203 -7.41 -10.06 -13.69
CA LYS A 203 -7.75 -11.33 -14.37
C LYS A 203 -8.29 -11.13 -15.79
N LEU A 204 -8.84 -9.97 -16.09
CA LEU A 204 -9.45 -9.65 -17.37
C LEU A 204 -8.75 -8.46 -18.01
N PRO A 205 -8.32 -8.55 -19.30
CA PRO A 205 -7.72 -7.42 -20.00
C PRO A 205 -8.65 -6.21 -19.99
N SER A 206 -8.11 -5.04 -19.64
CA SER A 206 -8.86 -3.79 -19.73
C SER A 206 -8.99 -3.34 -21.18
N CYS A 207 -10.11 -2.66 -21.49
CA CYS A 207 -10.24 -1.99 -22.76
C CYS A 207 -9.27 -0.81 -22.88
N ASN A 208 -8.88 -0.50 -24.12
CA ASN A 208 -8.33 0.80 -24.46
C ASN A 208 -9.45 1.85 -24.45
N SER A 209 -9.11 3.09 -24.19
CA SER A 209 -10.09 4.19 -24.22
C SER A 209 -9.46 5.47 -24.72
N ARG A 210 -10.27 6.28 -25.40
CA ARG A 210 -9.93 7.64 -25.82
C ARG A 210 -11.14 8.53 -25.58
N TRP A 211 -10.89 9.74 -25.13
CA TRP A 211 -11.93 10.76 -25.01
C TRP A 211 -11.49 12.03 -25.72
N SER A 212 -12.40 12.64 -26.46
CA SER A 212 -12.18 13.94 -27.09
C SER A 212 -13.37 14.87 -26.86
N GLN A 213 -13.07 16.15 -26.67
CA GLN A 213 -14.09 17.18 -26.51
C GLN A 213 -14.86 17.35 -27.82
N GLY A 214 -16.17 17.10 -27.78
CA GLY A 214 -17.07 17.21 -28.95
C GLY A 214 -17.39 15.88 -29.66
N GLU A 215 -16.53 14.85 -29.56
CA GLU A 215 -16.79 13.52 -30.13
C GLU A 215 -17.21 12.48 -29.08
N GLY A 216 -16.97 12.79 -27.79
CA GLY A 216 -17.26 11.88 -26.68
C GLY A 216 -16.14 10.86 -26.43
N GLY A 217 -16.51 9.78 -25.77
CA GLY A 217 -15.62 8.67 -25.43
C GLY A 217 -15.70 7.54 -26.46
N GLU A 218 -14.60 6.82 -26.61
CA GLU A 218 -14.50 5.61 -27.38
C GLU A 218 -13.73 4.56 -26.60
N VAL A 219 -14.20 3.32 -26.61
CA VAL A 219 -13.52 2.17 -26.01
C VAL A 219 -13.34 1.07 -27.04
N TRP A 220 -12.21 0.37 -27.00
CA TRP A 220 -11.92 -0.72 -27.92
C TRP A 220 -11.01 -1.78 -27.31
N CYS A 221 -10.95 -2.92 -27.96
CA CYS A 221 -10.05 -4.02 -27.65
C CYS A 221 -9.12 -4.31 -28.82
N ASP A 222 -7.82 -4.45 -28.57
CA ASP A 222 -6.87 -4.89 -29.60
C ASP A 222 -7.17 -6.33 -30.04
N ASN A 223 -7.54 -7.17 -29.04
CA ASN A 223 -7.99 -8.54 -29.26
C ASN A 223 -9.29 -8.78 -28.50
N GLY A 224 -10.37 -9.12 -29.23
CA GLY A 224 -11.68 -9.40 -28.65
C GLY A 224 -12.66 -8.22 -28.74
N PHE A 225 -13.62 -8.23 -27.84
CA PHE A 225 -14.79 -7.37 -27.84
C PHE A 225 -14.95 -6.67 -26.50
N PRO A 226 -15.21 -5.34 -26.45
CA PRO A 226 -15.42 -4.62 -25.23
C PRO A 226 -16.76 -4.98 -24.58
N ARG A 227 -16.73 -5.28 -23.29
CA ARG A 227 -17.91 -5.56 -22.45
C ARG A 227 -17.81 -4.84 -21.13
N LEU A 228 -18.94 -4.39 -20.63
CA LEU A 228 -19.07 -3.93 -19.26
C LEU A 228 -19.21 -5.11 -18.31
N VAL A 229 -18.36 -5.17 -17.30
CA VAL A 229 -18.42 -6.16 -16.22
C VAL A 229 -18.63 -5.49 -14.89
N GLN A 230 -19.46 -6.09 -14.04
CA GLN A 230 -19.74 -5.57 -12.71
C GLN A 230 -18.54 -5.78 -11.79
N ARG A 231 -18.37 -4.86 -10.84
CA ARG A 231 -17.34 -4.88 -9.79
C ARG A 231 -18.03 -5.04 -8.43
N PRO A 232 -18.39 -6.26 -8.02
CA PRO A 232 -19.20 -6.49 -6.83
C PRO A 232 -18.52 -6.05 -5.52
N LEU A 233 -17.18 -6.10 -5.43
CA LEU A 233 -16.45 -5.62 -4.27
C LEU A 233 -16.54 -4.09 -4.10
N GLU A 234 -16.88 -3.36 -5.14
CA GLU A 234 -17.07 -1.91 -5.11
C GLU A 234 -18.20 -1.49 -4.18
N ILE A 235 -19.25 -2.31 -4.03
CA ILE A 235 -20.32 -2.06 -3.05
C ILE A 235 -19.75 -1.97 -1.62
N ALA A 236 -18.86 -2.89 -1.26
CA ALA A 236 -18.26 -2.90 0.07
C ALA A 236 -17.25 -1.76 0.27
N LEU A 237 -16.68 -1.24 -0.81
CA LEU A 237 -15.72 -0.13 -0.80
C LEU A 237 -16.41 1.23 -0.74
N THR A 238 -17.38 1.45 -1.63
CA THR A 238 -17.96 2.80 -1.91
C THR A 238 -19.45 2.89 -1.59
N GLY A 239 -20.11 1.76 -1.31
CA GLY A 239 -21.56 1.67 -1.16
C GLY A 239 -22.33 1.61 -2.49
N LYS A 240 -21.65 1.63 -3.63
CA LYS A 240 -22.26 1.62 -4.97
C LYS A 240 -21.66 0.54 -5.84
N MET A 241 -22.51 -0.07 -6.71
CA MET A 241 -22.06 -0.94 -7.77
C MET A 241 -21.41 -0.08 -8.87
N SER A 242 -20.24 -0.46 -9.33
CA SER A 242 -19.63 0.09 -10.53
C SER A 242 -19.43 -0.98 -11.60
N LYS A 243 -19.22 -0.53 -12.82
CA LYS A 243 -18.86 -1.37 -13.97
C LYS A 243 -17.54 -0.89 -14.55
N ARG A 244 -16.80 -1.80 -15.15
CA ARG A 244 -15.61 -1.44 -15.94
C ARG A 244 -15.66 -2.12 -17.30
N CYS A 245 -14.90 -1.58 -18.26
CA CYS A 245 -14.67 -2.26 -19.51
C CYS A 245 -13.62 -3.35 -19.39
N ALA A 246 -13.91 -4.52 -19.93
CA ALA A 246 -12.94 -5.58 -20.12
C ALA A 246 -13.10 -6.20 -21.52
N CYS A 247 -12.01 -6.77 -22.02
CA CYS A 247 -11.95 -7.40 -23.34
C CYS A 247 -12.21 -8.90 -23.24
N PHE A 248 -13.14 -9.40 -24.05
CA PHE A 248 -13.54 -10.81 -24.10
C PHE A 248 -13.34 -11.38 -25.49
N ARG A 249 -12.93 -12.65 -25.55
CA ARG A 249 -12.91 -13.39 -26.80
C ARG A 249 -14.34 -13.77 -27.23
N GLU A 250 -14.49 -14.11 -28.50
CA GLU A 250 -15.79 -14.46 -29.08
C GLU A 250 -16.48 -15.63 -28.36
N ASP A 251 -15.70 -16.64 -27.95
CA ASP A 251 -16.18 -17.81 -27.21
C ASP A 251 -16.68 -17.50 -25.79
N GLN A 252 -16.32 -16.34 -25.25
CA GLN A 252 -16.70 -15.87 -23.89
C GLN A 252 -17.90 -14.92 -23.90
N LEU A 253 -18.35 -14.45 -25.05
CA LEU A 253 -19.40 -13.42 -25.13
C LEU A 253 -20.76 -13.87 -24.57
N GLY A 254 -20.99 -15.16 -24.44
CA GLY A 254 -22.22 -15.74 -23.84
C GLY A 254 -22.16 -15.87 -22.33
N GLU A 255 -21.08 -15.47 -21.66
CA GLU A 255 -20.96 -15.55 -20.20
C GLU A 255 -21.98 -14.63 -19.50
N PRO A 256 -22.59 -15.06 -18.39
CA PRO A 256 -23.55 -14.24 -17.66
C PRO A 256 -22.87 -13.02 -17.01
N GLY A 257 -23.58 -11.89 -16.99
CA GLY A 257 -23.11 -10.66 -16.36
C GLY A 257 -22.26 -9.75 -17.24
N LEU A 258 -22.11 -10.10 -18.52
CA LEU A 258 -21.52 -9.24 -19.54
C LEU A 258 -22.60 -8.33 -20.15
N GLU A 259 -22.33 -7.03 -20.23
CA GLU A 259 -23.23 -6.07 -20.83
C GLU A 259 -22.54 -5.39 -22.04
N VAL A 260 -23.29 -5.14 -23.09
CA VAL A 260 -22.85 -4.34 -24.23
C VAL A 260 -23.08 -2.86 -23.90
N TYR A 261 -22.25 -1.98 -24.40
CA TYR A 261 -22.47 -0.54 -24.29
C TYR A 261 -23.74 -0.14 -25.05
N ASP A 262 -24.47 0.83 -24.51
CA ASP A 262 -25.67 1.35 -25.12
C ASP A 262 -25.40 1.85 -26.56
N GLY A 263 -26.18 1.39 -27.51
CA GLY A 263 -26.02 1.77 -28.93
C GLY A 263 -24.82 1.11 -29.64
N CYS A 264 -24.14 0.18 -29.00
CA CYS A 264 -23.06 -0.58 -29.64
C CYS A 264 -23.54 -1.92 -30.18
N ASP A 265 -23.01 -2.33 -31.33
CA ASP A 265 -23.28 -3.65 -31.89
C ASP A 265 -22.64 -4.75 -31.05
N TYR A 266 -23.32 -5.91 -30.98
CA TYR A 266 -22.84 -7.05 -30.18
C TYR A 266 -21.45 -7.55 -30.59
N GLN A 267 -21.13 -7.47 -31.88
CA GLN A 267 -19.82 -7.89 -32.42
C GLN A 267 -18.88 -6.72 -32.74
N ALA A 268 -19.20 -5.53 -32.25
CA ALA A 268 -18.31 -4.39 -32.42
C ALA A 268 -17.04 -4.53 -31.59
N LYS A 269 -15.89 -4.30 -32.20
CA LYS A 269 -14.59 -4.22 -31.52
C LYS A 269 -14.33 -2.85 -30.89
N THR A 270 -15.13 -1.86 -31.26
CA THR A 270 -15.06 -0.48 -30.81
C THR A 270 -16.46 0.01 -30.51
N CYS A 271 -16.64 0.67 -29.35
CA CYS A 271 -17.90 1.28 -28.94
C CYS A 271 -17.72 2.75 -28.59
N ARG A 272 -18.73 3.57 -28.90
CA ARG A 272 -18.84 4.94 -28.38
C ARG A 272 -19.45 4.92 -26.97
N VAL A 273 -19.01 5.86 -26.08
CA VAL A 273 -19.41 5.94 -24.68
C VAL A 273 -19.64 7.38 -24.25
#